data_cb72a6e23577e60516b92ef16876902c
#
_entry.id   cb72a6e23577e60516b92ef16876902c
#
_cell.length_a   1.000
_cell.length_b   1.000
_cell.length_c   1.000
_cell.angle_alpha   90.00
_cell.angle_beta   90.00
_cell.angle_gamma   90.00
#
_symmetry.space_group_name_H-M   'P 1'
#
loop_
_entity.id
_entity.type
_entity.pdbx_description
1 polymer ?
#
loop_
_entity_poly.entity_id
_entity_poly.type
_entity_poly.pdbx_seq_one_letter_code
_entity_poly.pdbx_strand_id
1 'polypeptide(L)'
;LQTDKLQLPVGNDTMRNKNANQDNAANCQLSTADCQLKWYERDSHTHFDVCADDHCQRYQGITRASTDIVRQAIAATRGQVLISEGRICDARFSKCCGGAFEEFQYCWEDIKYPYLAKQRDYLTGNEKTAPELPDLTQESEADRWIRTSPEAFCNTTDKKILSQVLNNYDQETTDFYRWKVEYTQDELSALILKRSGIDYGQIIDLVPVARGTSGRLWKLKIVGTKKTLTIGKELEIRRTLSPSHLYSSAFVVDRAEVSEAGIPGRFILTGAGWGHGAGLCQIGAAVMGEQGYKYDEILLHYYIGASIDQLYD
;
A
#
# COMPACT_ATOMS: atom_id res chain seq x y z
N LEU A 1 41.38 25.02 10.81
CA LEU A 1 40.46 24.44 9.85
C LEU A 1 39.09 24.34 10.53
N GLN A 2 38.27 25.36 10.30
CA GLN A 2 36.88 25.41 10.78
C GLN A 2 36.06 24.42 9.94
N THR A 3 35.54 23.40 10.58
CA THR A 3 34.51 22.55 10.00
C THR A 3 33.15 23.23 10.22
N ASP A 4 32.63 23.87 9.19
CA ASP A 4 31.23 24.29 9.17
C ASP A 4 30.35 23.03 9.26
N LYS A 5 29.74 22.85 10.42
CA LYS A 5 28.71 21.85 10.61
C LYS A 5 27.49 22.28 9.80
N LEU A 6 27.28 21.63 8.66
CA LEU A 6 25.97 21.63 8.02
C LEU A 6 24.95 21.08 9.03
N GLN A 7 24.21 21.97 9.66
CA GLN A 7 23.01 21.61 10.38
C GLN A 7 21.95 21.25 9.35
N LEU A 8 21.70 19.97 9.17
CA LEU A 8 20.49 19.48 8.53
C LEU A 8 19.29 20.06 9.31
N PRO A 9 18.30 20.66 8.64
CA PRO A 9 17.08 21.01 9.32
C PRO A 9 16.41 19.70 9.74
N VAL A 10 16.57 19.32 11.00
CA VAL A 10 15.67 18.41 11.68
C VAL A 10 14.31 19.10 11.60
N GLY A 11 13.41 18.58 10.80
CA GLY A 11 12.04 19.04 10.75
C GLY A 11 11.48 19.01 12.16
N ASN A 12 11.38 20.17 12.79
CA ASN A 12 10.61 20.34 14.00
C ASN A 12 9.15 20.08 13.62
N ASP A 13 8.72 18.85 13.76
CA ASP A 13 7.33 18.44 13.85
C ASP A 13 6.73 18.96 15.16
N THR A 14 6.69 20.30 15.31
CA THR A 14 5.93 20.98 16.34
C THR A 14 4.92 21.92 15.69
N MET A 15 4.19 21.42 14.71
CA MET A 15 2.85 21.92 14.42
C MET A 15 1.87 20.76 14.55
N ARG A 16 1.59 20.38 15.81
CA ARG A 16 0.32 19.78 16.16
C ARG A 16 -0.77 20.76 15.78
N ASN A 17 -1.23 20.65 14.56
CA ASN A 17 -2.40 21.37 14.11
C ASN A 17 -3.60 20.73 14.79
N LYS A 18 -3.98 21.26 15.96
CA LYS A 18 -5.22 20.88 16.67
C LYS A 18 -6.49 21.19 15.86
N ASN A 19 -6.36 21.69 14.65
CA ASN A 19 -7.45 22.05 13.75
C ASN A 19 -7.72 21.02 12.63
N ALA A 20 -6.94 19.94 12.54
CA ALA A 20 -7.17 18.91 11.50
C ALA A 20 -8.52 18.18 11.65
N ASN A 21 -9.13 18.24 12.83
CA ASN A 21 -10.46 17.65 13.05
C ASN A 21 -11.65 18.54 12.62
N GLN A 22 -11.41 19.82 12.31
CA GLN A 22 -12.50 20.70 11.85
C GLN A 22 -12.58 20.84 10.32
N ASP A 23 -11.46 20.72 9.61
CA ASP A 23 -11.44 20.86 8.14
C ASP A 23 -11.88 19.61 7.39
N ASN A 24 -11.80 18.42 8.01
CA ASN A 24 -12.32 17.17 7.42
C ASN A 24 -13.84 17.06 7.41
N ALA A 25 -14.54 17.88 8.18
CA ALA A 25 -16.01 17.95 8.16
C ALA A 25 -16.57 18.76 6.99
N ALA A 26 -15.77 19.66 6.41
CA ALA A 26 -16.23 20.61 5.38
C ALA A 26 -16.34 20.00 3.97
N ASN A 27 -15.79 18.81 3.72
CA ASN A 27 -15.83 18.17 2.38
C ASN A 27 -16.88 17.07 2.24
N CYS A 28 -17.76 16.89 3.25
CA CYS A 28 -18.87 15.95 3.19
C CYS A 28 -20.18 16.72 3.00
N GLN A 29 -20.45 17.21 1.80
CA GLN A 29 -21.73 17.85 1.41
C GLN A 29 -22.82 16.84 1.03
N LEU A 30 -22.75 15.60 1.52
CA LEU A 30 -23.86 14.64 1.42
C LEU A 30 -24.48 14.48 2.80
N SER A 31 -25.78 14.50 2.88
CA SER A 31 -26.65 14.52 4.08
C SER A 31 -26.01 13.99 5.37
N THR A 32 -26.13 14.73 6.45
CA THR A 32 -25.46 14.57 7.74
C THR A 32 -25.65 13.22 8.46
N ALA A 33 -26.44 12.30 7.93
CA ALA A 33 -26.70 10.98 8.53
C ALA A 33 -25.77 9.86 8.03
N ASP A 34 -25.15 10.01 6.84
CA ASP A 34 -24.44 8.89 6.16
C ASP A 34 -22.91 9.03 6.06
N CYS A 35 -22.32 10.08 6.61
CA CYS A 35 -20.92 10.41 6.44
C CYS A 35 -20.07 10.27 7.72
N GLN A 36 -20.11 9.12 8.39
CA GLN A 36 -19.08 8.82 9.38
C GLN A 36 -17.90 8.18 8.66
N LEU A 37 -16.76 8.88 8.63
CA LEU A 37 -15.50 8.40 8.09
C LEU A 37 -14.58 7.99 9.25
N LYS A 38 -14.15 6.73 9.25
CA LYS A 38 -13.18 6.22 10.21
C LYS A 38 -11.80 6.14 9.55
N TRP A 39 -10.81 6.83 10.13
CA TRP A 39 -9.43 6.83 9.70
C TRP A 39 -8.57 6.00 10.66
N TYR A 40 -7.47 5.49 10.13
CA TYR A 40 -6.43 4.84 10.91
C TYR A 40 -5.24 5.78 11.03
N GLU A 41 -4.96 6.24 12.24
CA GLU A 41 -3.82 7.09 12.55
C GLU A 41 -2.65 6.23 13.02
N ARG A 42 -1.43 6.69 12.73
CA ARG A 42 -0.19 6.06 13.16
C ARG A 42 0.39 6.82 14.35
N ASP A 43 0.61 6.12 15.45
CA ASP A 43 1.28 6.67 16.62
C ASP A 43 2.80 6.69 16.42
N SER A 44 3.45 7.77 16.87
CA SER A 44 4.91 7.86 16.91
C SER A 44 5.47 7.15 18.14
N HIS A 45 6.68 6.60 18.04
CA HIS A 45 7.39 6.09 19.19
C HIS A 45 7.84 7.22 20.12
N THR A 46 7.88 6.96 21.43
CA THR A 46 8.26 7.94 22.45
C THR A 46 9.63 7.64 23.09
N HIS A 47 10.11 6.41 23.02
CA HIS A 47 11.32 5.96 23.75
C HIS A 47 12.39 5.35 22.84
N PHE A 48 12.11 5.18 21.55
CA PHE A 48 13.04 4.61 20.57
C PHE A 48 12.66 5.11 19.16
N ASP A 49 13.59 5.07 18.22
CA ASP A 49 13.39 5.61 16.87
C ASP A 49 12.64 4.62 15.96
N VAL A 50 12.94 3.31 16.10
CA VAL A 50 12.37 2.25 15.25
C VAL A 50 12.06 1.00 16.06
N CYS A 51 11.09 0.19 15.61
CA CYS A 51 10.73 -1.09 16.21
C CYS A 51 10.81 -2.25 15.21
N ALA A 52 10.73 -3.48 15.73
CA ALA A 52 10.73 -4.70 14.92
C ALA A 52 9.35 -5.12 14.40
N ASP A 53 8.32 -4.32 14.66
CA ASP A 53 6.94 -4.57 14.20
C ASP A 53 6.64 -3.93 12.83
N ASP A 54 5.49 -4.24 12.27
CA ASP A 54 5.01 -3.70 10.99
C ASP A 54 4.98 -2.16 10.98
N HIS A 55 4.85 -1.53 12.14
CA HIS A 55 4.91 -0.08 12.29
C HIS A 55 6.19 0.53 11.69
N CYS A 56 7.36 -0.08 11.92
CA CYS A 56 8.66 0.32 11.35
C CYS A 56 9.18 -0.67 10.32
N GLN A 57 8.28 -1.30 9.55
CA GLN A 57 8.62 -2.25 8.49
C GLN A 57 9.48 -3.43 8.99
N ARG A 58 9.28 -3.83 10.24
CA ARG A 58 10.00 -4.94 10.90
C ARG A 58 11.51 -4.74 10.89
N TYR A 59 11.98 -3.55 11.21
CA TYR A 59 13.40 -3.25 11.32
C TYR A 59 14.08 -4.19 12.34
N GLN A 60 15.04 -4.98 11.87
CA GLN A 60 15.72 -6.00 12.69
C GLN A 60 17.21 -5.71 12.91
N GLY A 61 17.69 -4.56 12.46
CA GLY A 61 19.08 -4.15 12.59
C GLY A 61 20.06 -5.12 11.94
N ILE A 62 21.26 -5.21 12.51
CA ILE A 62 22.35 -6.04 11.97
C ILE A 62 22.12 -7.55 12.11
N THR A 63 21.12 -7.99 12.84
CA THR A 63 20.84 -9.43 13.06
C THR A 63 20.47 -10.15 11.76
N ARG A 64 20.08 -9.41 10.72
CA ARG A 64 19.77 -9.94 9.39
C ARG A 64 20.86 -9.69 8.34
N ALA A 65 21.90 -8.95 8.66
CA ALA A 65 23.09 -8.77 7.81
C ALA A 65 23.99 -10.01 7.84
N SER A 66 23.46 -11.17 7.42
CA SER A 66 24.06 -12.48 7.68
C SER A 66 24.93 -13.01 6.55
N THR A 67 24.91 -12.40 5.35
CA THR A 67 25.68 -12.85 4.19
C THR A 67 26.68 -11.81 3.73
N ASP A 68 27.74 -12.25 3.04
CA ASP A 68 28.74 -11.35 2.46
C ASP A 68 28.15 -10.47 1.36
N ILE A 69 27.15 -10.95 0.63
CA ILE A 69 26.44 -10.17 -0.39
C ILE A 69 25.72 -8.97 0.27
N VAL A 70 25.04 -9.19 1.39
CA VAL A 70 24.37 -8.11 2.14
C VAL A 70 25.37 -7.09 2.66
N ARG A 71 26.53 -7.55 3.20
CA ARG A 71 27.59 -6.64 3.65
C ARG A 71 28.18 -5.81 2.51
N GLN A 72 28.42 -6.44 1.36
CA GLN A 72 28.90 -5.76 0.14
C GLN A 72 27.87 -4.72 -0.35
N ALA A 73 26.58 -5.05 -0.37
CA ALA A 73 25.51 -4.11 -0.76
C ALA A 73 25.48 -2.90 0.18
N ILE A 74 25.53 -3.11 1.49
CA ILE A 74 25.55 -2.03 2.49
C ILE A 74 26.81 -1.15 2.31
N ALA A 75 27.98 -1.75 2.08
CA ALA A 75 29.22 -1.00 1.87
C ALA A 75 29.18 -0.18 0.55
N ALA A 76 28.65 -0.76 -0.52
CA ALA A 76 28.54 -0.10 -1.83
C ALA A 76 27.54 1.06 -1.86
N THR A 77 26.53 1.05 -0.98
CA THR A 77 25.49 2.09 -0.92
C THR A 77 25.61 2.98 0.33
N ARG A 78 26.74 2.89 1.03
CA ARG A 78 26.97 3.67 2.24
C ARG A 78 26.87 5.17 1.94
N GLY A 79 26.10 5.90 2.74
CA GLY A 79 25.91 7.34 2.59
C GLY A 79 25.01 7.75 1.41
N GLN A 80 24.57 6.80 0.58
CA GLN A 80 23.66 7.10 -0.53
C GLN A 80 22.23 7.22 -0.07
N VAL A 81 21.55 8.23 -0.59
CA VAL A 81 20.12 8.50 -0.33
C VAL A 81 19.40 8.89 -1.61
N LEU A 82 18.10 8.67 -1.61
CA LEU A 82 17.23 9.22 -2.66
C LEU A 82 16.86 10.66 -2.32
N ILE A 83 17.04 11.55 -3.29
CA ILE A 83 16.73 12.98 -3.18
C ILE A 83 15.67 13.36 -4.22
N SER A 84 14.70 14.14 -3.80
CA SER A 84 13.74 14.81 -4.68
C SER A 84 13.56 16.24 -4.21
N GLU A 85 13.64 17.21 -5.13
CA GLU A 85 13.50 18.65 -4.83
C GLU A 85 14.41 19.11 -3.67
N GLY A 86 15.65 18.59 -3.60
CA GLY A 86 16.64 18.92 -2.58
C GLY A 86 16.35 18.35 -1.18
N ARG A 87 15.45 17.40 -1.05
CA ARG A 87 15.10 16.73 0.21
C ARG A 87 15.25 15.22 0.10
N ILE A 88 15.60 14.58 1.22
CA ILE A 88 15.63 13.12 1.30
C ILE A 88 14.21 12.58 1.13
N CYS A 89 14.05 11.60 0.24
CA CYS A 89 12.77 10.97 -0.03
C CYS A 89 12.30 10.12 1.16
N ASP A 90 11.01 10.14 1.47
CA ASP A 90 10.35 9.11 2.26
C ASP A 90 10.18 7.85 1.39
N ALA A 91 11.20 7.00 1.40
CA ALA A 91 11.35 5.86 0.50
C ALA A 91 10.42 4.70 0.89
N ARG A 92 9.10 4.88 0.75
CA ARG A 92 8.07 3.87 1.03
C ARG A 92 8.23 2.65 0.14
N PHE A 93 7.89 1.48 0.67
CA PHE A 93 7.90 0.23 -0.07
C PHE A 93 6.79 -0.72 0.37
N SER A 94 6.39 -1.61 -0.51
CA SER A 94 5.38 -2.64 -0.23
C SER A 94 5.78 -3.97 -0.85
N LYS A 95 5.17 -5.05 -0.41
CA LYS A 95 5.49 -6.40 -0.86
C LYS A 95 5.23 -6.59 -2.36
N CYS A 96 4.02 -6.19 -2.82
CA CYS A 96 3.61 -6.32 -4.21
C CYS A 96 2.66 -5.17 -4.59
N CYS A 97 3.01 -4.39 -5.60
CA CYS A 97 2.16 -3.29 -6.05
C CYS A 97 0.91 -3.75 -6.81
N GLY A 98 0.90 -4.98 -7.35
CA GLY A 98 -0.20 -5.50 -8.17
C GLY A 98 -0.20 -4.99 -9.61
N GLY A 99 0.96 -4.46 -10.07
CA GLY A 99 1.21 -3.96 -11.41
C GLY A 99 1.06 -2.46 -11.60
N ALA A 100 0.60 -1.74 -10.57
CA ALA A 100 0.45 -0.28 -10.60
C ALA A 100 0.85 0.34 -9.26
N PHE A 101 1.61 1.44 -9.31
CA PHE A 101 2.02 2.18 -8.11
C PHE A 101 0.88 3.07 -7.61
N GLU A 102 0.77 3.16 -6.28
CA GLU A 102 -0.16 4.06 -5.61
C GLU A 102 0.54 5.36 -5.23
N GLU A 103 -0.22 6.44 -5.16
CA GLU A 103 0.26 7.72 -4.66
C GLU A 103 0.06 7.80 -3.14
N PHE A 104 1.00 8.47 -2.45
CA PHE A 104 1.04 8.61 -1.00
C PHE A 104 -0.28 9.09 -0.38
N GLN A 105 -0.90 10.09 -1.00
CA GLN A 105 -2.13 10.74 -0.49
C GLN A 105 -3.32 9.80 -0.30
N TYR A 106 -3.37 8.68 -1.02
CA TYR A 106 -4.46 7.70 -0.89
C TYR A 106 -4.23 6.71 0.25
N CYS A 107 -2.99 6.60 0.74
CA CYS A 107 -2.64 5.70 1.84
C CYS A 107 -2.58 6.40 3.19
N TRP A 108 -2.05 7.63 3.23
CA TRP A 108 -1.76 8.38 4.47
C TRP A 108 -2.41 9.78 4.44
N GLU A 109 -1.62 10.84 4.61
CA GLU A 109 -2.09 12.23 4.59
C GLU A 109 -2.35 12.71 3.16
N ASP A 110 -3.14 13.77 3.04
CA ASP A 110 -3.42 14.39 1.73
C ASP A 110 -2.26 15.26 1.26
N ILE A 111 -1.11 14.61 1.04
CA ILE A 111 0.13 15.22 0.57
C ILE A 111 0.58 14.49 -0.69
N LYS A 112 0.99 15.23 -1.71
CA LYS A 112 1.59 14.68 -2.93
C LYS A 112 3.10 14.74 -2.84
N TYR A 113 3.74 13.59 -2.98
CA TYR A 113 5.19 13.49 -3.19
C TYR A 113 5.45 13.17 -4.66
N PRO A 114 6.16 14.04 -5.42
CA PRO A 114 6.39 13.85 -6.85
C PRO A 114 7.02 12.50 -7.20
N TYR A 115 7.89 12.00 -6.35
CA TYR A 115 8.60 10.73 -6.52
C TYR A 115 7.76 9.49 -6.12
N LEU A 116 6.64 9.64 -5.43
CA LEU A 116 5.66 8.58 -5.17
C LEU A 116 4.46 8.73 -6.11
N ALA A 117 4.75 8.77 -7.40
CA ALA A 117 3.77 8.97 -8.44
C ALA A 117 3.23 7.64 -8.99
N LYS A 118 2.05 7.71 -9.60
CA LYS A 118 1.46 6.58 -10.30
C LYS A 118 2.30 6.17 -11.51
N GLN A 119 2.52 4.88 -11.67
CA GLN A 119 3.14 4.31 -12.86
C GLN A 119 2.79 2.82 -12.96
N ARG A 120 2.90 2.27 -14.16
CA ARG A 120 2.83 0.83 -14.36
C ARG A 120 4.16 0.17 -13.96
N ASP A 121 4.08 -0.95 -13.24
CA ASP A 121 5.25 -1.75 -12.81
C ASP A 121 5.77 -2.62 -13.97
N TYR A 122 6.13 -1.98 -15.08
CA TYR A 122 6.63 -2.63 -16.28
C TYR A 122 7.37 -1.64 -17.17
N LEU A 123 8.38 -2.12 -17.91
CA LEU A 123 9.12 -1.33 -18.89
C LEU A 123 9.12 -2.05 -20.25
N THR A 124 8.92 -1.30 -21.33
CA THR A 124 8.90 -1.84 -22.70
C THR A 124 9.89 -1.13 -23.61
N GLY A 125 10.27 -1.81 -24.67
CA GLY A 125 11.12 -1.27 -25.72
C GLY A 125 12.59 -1.06 -25.32
N ASN A 126 13.40 -0.61 -26.26
CA ASN A 126 14.83 -0.35 -26.07
C ASN A 126 15.09 0.83 -25.12
N GLU A 127 14.14 1.77 -25.02
CA GLU A 127 14.20 2.95 -24.15
C GLU A 127 13.76 2.64 -22.72
N LYS A 128 13.33 1.41 -22.44
CA LYS A 128 12.81 0.98 -21.13
C LYS A 128 11.77 1.96 -20.55
N THR A 129 10.76 2.29 -21.33
CA THR A 129 9.68 3.19 -20.93
C THR A 129 8.51 2.42 -20.30
N ALA A 130 7.87 2.99 -19.27
CA ALA A 130 6.68 2.41 -18.69
C ALA A 130 5.48 2.63 -19.65
N PRO A 131 4.71 1.57 -19.97
CA PRO A 131 3.47 1.71 -20.72
C PRO A 131 2.45 2.58 -19.97
N GLU A 132 1.50 3.16 -20.70
CA GLU A 132 0.43 3.93 -20.11
C GLU A 132 -0.39 3.08 -19.11
N LEU A 133 -0.70 3.67 -17.97
CA LEU A 133 -1.55 3.08 -16.95
C LEU A 133 -3.00 3.56 -17.17
N PRO A 134 -3.99 2.66 -17.29
CA PRO A 134 -5.40 3.04 -17.31
C PRO A 134 -5.78 3.88 -16.10
N ASP A 135 -6.84 4.67 -16.19
CA ASP A 135 -7.35 5.44 -15.05
C ASP A 135 -8.05 4.52 -14.05
N LEU A 136 -7.27 3.90 -13.16
CA LEU A 136 -7.76 2.97 -12.15
C LEU A 136 -8.55 3.65 -11.01
N THR A 137 -8.72 4.96 -11.04
CA THR A 137 -9.67 5.65 -10.15
C THR A 137 -11.12 5.40 -10.58
N GLN A 138 -11.32 5.00 -11.86
CA GLN A 138 -12.61 4.61 -12.40
C GLN A 138 -12.90 3.15 -12.06
N GLU A 139 -14.07 2.89 -11.49
CA GLU A 139 -14.46 1.54 -11.02
C GLU A 139 -14.38 0.48 -12.13
N SER A 140 -14.86 0.78 -13.34
CA SER A 140 -14.83 -0.14 -14.48
C SER A 140 -13.42 -0.51 -14.92
N GLU A 141 -12.49 0.45 -14.90
CA GLU A 141 -11.09 0.21 -15.24
C GLU A 141 -10.37 -0.58 -14.14
N ALA A 142 -10.65 -0.25 -12.87
CA ALA A 142 -10.12 -0.98 -11.72
C ALA A 142 -10.63 -2.43 -11.70
N ASP A 143 -11.92 -2.66 -11.94
CA ASP A 143 -12.50 -4.01 -12.02
C ASP A 143 -11.81 -4.84 -13.11
N ARG A 144 -11.69 -4.27 -14.34
CA ARG A 144 -11.00 -4.94 -15.44
C ARG A 144 -9.53 -5.24 -15.10
N TRP A 145 -8.80 -4.28 -14.54
CA TRP A 145 -7.39 -4.45 -14.14
C TRP A 145 -7.21 -5.55 -13.10
N ILE A 146 -8.05 -5.55 -12.07
CA ILE A 146 -7.97 -6.51 -10.95
C ILE A 146 -8.32 -7.92 -11.42
N ARG A 147 -9.34 -8.08 -12.28
CA ARG A 147 -9.77 -9.39 -12.78
C ARG A 147 -8.87 -9.96 -13.86
N THR A 148 -8.02 -9.13 -14.47
CA THR A 148 -7.04 -9.57 -15.45
C THR A 148 -5.65 -9.71 -14.83
N SER A 149 -4.68 -10.19 -15.60
CA SER A 149 -3.29 -10.35 -15.14
C SER A 149 -2.33 -9.64 -16.11
N PRO A 150 -2.34 -8.30 -16.17
CA PRO A 150 -1.46 -7.55 -17.05
C PRO A 150 0.02 -7.83 -16.75
N GLU A 151 0.87 -7.68 -17.75
CA GLU A 151 2.32 -7.78 -17.56
C GLU A 151 2.81 -6.74 -16.56
N ALA A 152 3.64 -7.20 -15.61
CA ALA A 152 4.29 -6.40 -14.60
C ALA A 152 5.51 -7.15 -14.07
N PHE A 153 6.52 -6.45 -13.56
CA PHE A 153 7.66 -7.12 -12.92
C PHE A 153 7.20 -7.99 -11.74
N CYS A 154 6.28 -7.52 -10.94
CA CYS A 154 5.77 -8.28 -9.80
C CYS A 154 4.77 -9.40 -10.17
N ASN A 155 4.43 -9.59 -11.45
CA ASN A 155 3.60 -10.70 -11.91
C ASN A 155 4.45 -11.98 -12.08
N THR A 156 4.86 -12.57 -10.96
CA THR A 156 5.68 -13.76 -10.92
C THR A 156 5.20 -14.74 -9.86
N THR A 157 5.33 -16.03 -10.15
CA THR A 157 5.16 -17.14 -9.22
C THR A 157 6.45 -17.92 -9.01
N ASP A 158 7.58 -17.39 -9.51
CA ASP A 158 8.89 -18.02 -9.38
C ASP A 158 9.32 -18.08 -7.92
N LYS A 159 9.30 -19.27 -7.35
CA LYS A 159 9.68 -19.51 -5.96
C LYS A 159 11.12 -19.16 -5.64
N LYS A 160 12.04 -19.25 -6.61
CA LYS A 160 13.45 -18.86 -6.43
C LYS A 160 13.52 -17.36 -6.14
N ILE A 161 12.80 -16.55 -6.90
CA ILE A 161 12.76 -15.09 -6.70
C ILE A 161 12.03 -14.75 -5.40
N LEU A 162 10.83 -15.32 -5.20
CA LEU A 162 10.01 -15.05 -4.02
C LEU A 162 10.72 -15.40 -2.71
N SER A 163 11.47 -16.51 -2.67
CA SER A 163 12.22 -16.92 -1.47
C SER A 163 13.34 -15.97 -1.07
N GLN A 164 13.80 -15.12 -1.96
CA GLN A 164 14.88 -14.14 -1.67
C GLN A 164 14.36 -12.88 -0.99
N VAL A 165 13.10 -12.50 -1.24
CA VAL A 165 12.50 -11.25 -0.75
C VAL A 165 11.44 -11.45 0.31
N LEU A 166 10.92 -12.67 0.46
CA LEU A 166 9.86 -12.98 1.41
C LEU A 166 10.42 -13.65 2.66
N ASN A 167 9.83 -13.32 3.79
CA ASN A 167 10.08 -14.04 5.03
C ASN A 167 9.55 -15.47 4.95
N ASN A 168 10.07 -16.37 5.78
CA ASN A 168 9.69 -17.80 5.75
C ASN A 168 8.18 -18.03 5.90
N TYR A 169 7.50 -17.24 6.71
CA TYR A 169 6.04 -17.32 6.91
C TYR A 169 5.21 -16.71 5.75
N ASP A 170 5.85 -16.00 4.83
CA ASP A 170 5.20 -15.48 3.62
C ASP A 170 5.38 -16.40 2.41
N GLN A 171 6.11 -17.52 2.57
CA GLN A 171 6.41 -18.46 1.48
C GLN A 171 5.34 -19.55 1.32
N GLU A 172 4.28 -19.52 2.12
CA GLU A 172 3.17 -20.47 2.05
C GLU A 172 2.30 -20.27 0.81
N THR A 173 2.34 -19.10 0.19
CA THR A 173 1.57 -18.74 -1.01
C THR A 173 2.45 -18.09 -2.07
N THR A 174 2.01 -18.16 -3.33
CA THR A 174 2.57 -17.39 -4.46
C THR A 174 1.59 -16.34 -5.00
N ASP A 175 0.43 -16.17 -4.36
CA ASP A 175 -0.69 -15.35 -4.85
C ASP A 175 -0.57 -13.88 -4.45
N PHE A 176 0.63 -13.31 -4.67
CA PHE A 176 0.90 -11.92 -4.33
C PHE A 176 0.38 -10.92 -5.36
N TYR A 177 0.41 -11.32 -6.64
CA TYR A 177 0.00 -10.46 -7.75
C TYR A 177 -1.51 -10.36 -7.88
N ARG A 178 -2.19 -11.52 -7.77
CA ARG A 178 -3.65 -11.65 -7.74
C ARG A 178 -4.05 -12.62 -6.64
N TRP A 179 -5.12 -12.31 -5.94
CA TRP A 179 -5.59 -13.11 -4.82
C TRP A 179 -7.11 -13.13 -4.76
N LYS A 180 -7.65 -14.10 -4.05
CA LYS A 180 -9.07 -14.26 -3.82
C LYS A 180 -9.33 -14.66 -2.36
N VAL A 181 -10.34 -14.03 -1.75
CA VAL A 181 -10.82 -14.37 -0.41
C VAL A 181 -12.33 -14.46 -0.45
N GLU A 182 -12.86 -15.47 0.21
CA GLU A 182 -14.30 -15.69 0.30
C GLU A 182 -14.73 -15.69 1.76
N TYR A 183 -15.91 -15.14 2.01
CA TYR A 183 -16.56 -15.13 3.31
C TYR A 183 -18.03 -15.51 3.13
N THR A 184 -18.56 -16.33 4.03
CA THR A 184 -20.00 -16.43 4.24
C THR A 184 -20.52 -15.14 4.89
N GLN A 185 -21.85 -14.93 4.86
CA GLN A 185 -22.51 -13.80 5.53
C GLN A 185 -22.14 -13.72 7.00
N ASP A 186 -22.20 -14.86 7.70
CA ASP A 186 -21.95 -14.92 9.15
C ASP A 186 -20.47 -14.62 9.48
N GLU A 187 -19.55 -15.20 8.71
CA GLU A 187 -18.10 -14.94 8.87
C GLU A 187 -17.79 -13.46 8.67
N LEU A 188 -18.30 -12.82 7.60
CA LEU A 188 -18.02 -11.44 7.29
C LEU A 188 -18.62 -10.50 8.34
N SER A 189 -19.87 -10.74 8.74
CA SER A 189 -20.54 -9.92 9.78
C SER A 189 -19.82 -9.99 11.12
N ALA A 190 -19.45 -11.21 11.54
CA ALA A 190 -18.72 -11.43 12.80
C ALA A 190 -17.30 -10.80 12.73
N LEU A 191 -16.62 -10.96 11.59
CA LEU A 191 -15.30 -10.39 11.37
C LEU A 191 -15.31 -8.86 11.46
N ILE A 192 -16.22 -8.20 10.73
CA ILE A 192 -16.35 -6.75 10.73
C ILE A 192 -16.67 -6.24 12.14
N LEU A 193 -17.62 -6.87 12.84
CA LEU A 193 -17.93 -6.52 14.23
C LEU A 193 -16.70 -6.63 15.14
N LYS A 194 -15.99 -7.75 15.06
CA LYS A 194 -14.78 -7.99 15.87
C LYS A 194 -13.68 -6.98 15.60
N ARG A 195 -13.47 -6.60 14.34
CA ARG A 195 -12.36 -5.74 13.92
C ARG A 195 -12.64 -4.24 14.09
N SER A 196 -13.86 -3.82 13.82
CA SER A 196 -14.27 -2.40 13.88
C SER A 196 -14.94 -2.00 15.20
N GLY A 197 -15.46 -2.97 15.96
CA GLY A 197 -16.31 -2.72 17.11
C GLY A 197 -17.71 -2.20 16.75
N ILE A 198 -18.08 -2.22 15.47
CA ILE A 198 -19.35 -1.66 14.96
C ILE A 198 -20.25 -2.80 14.50
N ASP A 199 -21.46 -2.88 15.07
CA ASP A 199 -22.50 -3.83 14.66
C ASP A 199 -23.27 -3.29 13.45
N TYR A 200 -22.95 -3.82 12.27
CA TYR A 200 -23.68 -3.50 11.04
C TYR A 200 -24.91 -4.39 10.83
N GLY A 201 -25.10 -5.41 11.65
CA GLY A 201 -26.07 -6.48 11.39
C GLY A 201 -25.58 -7.40 10.28
N GLN A 202 -26.51 -7.88 9.44
CA GLN A 202 -26.13 -8.61 8.23
C GLN A 202 -25.56 -7.64 7.18
N ILE A 203 -24.47 -8.01 6.55
CA ILE A 203 -23.87 -7.17 5.52
C ILE A 203 -24.66 -7.34 4.22
N ILE A 204 -25.11 -6.23 3.66
CA ILE A 204 -25.87 -6.17 2.40
C ILE A 204 -24.88 -5.93 1.24
N ASP A 205 -23.91 -5.02 1.44
CA ASP A 205 -22.97 -4.68 0.39
C ASP A 205 -21.66 -4.08 0.94
N LEU A 206 -20.59 -4.21 0.15
CA LEU A 206 -19.32 -3.52 0.31
C LEU A 206 -19.12 -2.66 -0.95
N VAL A 207 -19.52 -1.38 -0.86
CA VAL A 207 -19.59 -0.49 -2.02
C VAL A 207 -18.31 0.32 -2.16
N PRO A 208 -17.58 0.21 -3.27
CA PRO A 208 -16.48 1.10 -3.61
C PRO A 208 -16.97 2.54 -3.68
N VAL A 209 -16.34 3.47 -2.94
CA VAL A 209 -16.69 4.89 -2.97
C VAL A 209 -15.62 5.70 -3.68
N ALA A 210 -14.34 5.40 -3.41
CA ALA A 210 -13.25 6.07 -4.07
C ALA A 210 -12.01 5.17 -4.12
N ARG A 211 -11.34 5.20 -5.28
CA ARG A 211 -10.06 4.51 -5.54
C ARG A 211 -8.93 5.48 -5.75
N GLY A 212 -7.74 5.07 -5.36
CA GLY A 212 -6.49 5.71 -5.73
C GLY A 212 -6.03 5.30 -7.13
N THR A 213 -4.89 5.81 -7.53
CA THR A 213 -4.36 5.64 -8.90
C THR A 213 -3.90 4.23 -9.24
N SER A 214 -3.75 3.35 -8.24
CA SER A 214 -3.46 1.91 -8.42
C SER A 214 -4.72 1.02 -8.36
N GLY A 215 -5.91 1.62 -8.28
CA GLY A 215 -7.16 0.88 -8.08
C GLY A 215 -7.44 0.50 -6.62
N ARG A 216 -6.55 0.86 -5.67
CA ARG A 216 -6.78 0.63 -4.25
C ARG A 216 -7.91 1.51 -3.73
N LEU A 217 -8.82 0.89 -2.97
CA LEU A 217 -9.87 1.61 -2.27
C LEU A 217 -9.27 2.41 -1.11
N TRP A 218 -9.55 3.70 -1.07
CA TRP A 218 -9.27 4.55 0.08
C TRP A 218 -10.54 5.04 0.76
N LYS A 219 -11.71 4.79 0.15
CA LYS A 219 -13.04 4.89 0.77
C LYS A 219 -13.89 3.69 0.38
N LEU A 220 -14.40 2.99 1.39
CA LEU A 220 -15.30 1.85 1.25
C LEU A 220 -16.55 2.08 2.09
N LYS A 221 -17.73 1.97 1.51
CA LYS A 221 -19.00 2.00 2.25
C LYS A 221 -19.41 0.56 2.59
N ILE A 222 -19.57 0.29 3.88
CA ILE A 222 -20.13 -0.96 4.39
C ILE A 222 -21.62 -0.72 4.64
N VAL A 223 -22.46 -1.45 3.89
CA VAL A 223 -23.91 -1.37 4.00
C VAL A 223 -24.40 -2.59 4.77
N GLY A 224 -25.02 -2.38 5.90
CA GLY A 224 -25.59 -3.44 6.73
C GLY A 224 -27.06 -3.18 7.08
N THR A 225 -27.72 -4.19 7.61
CA THR A 225 -29.14 -4.09 8.00
C THR A 225 -29.38 -3.17 9.19
N LYS A 226 -28.38 -2.94 10.04
CA LYS A 226 -28.47 -2.07 11.22
C LYS A 226 -27.79 -0.73 11.00
N LYS A 227 -26.73 -0.69 10.20
CA LYS A 227 -25.88 0.49 10.03
C LYS A 227 -25.22 0.54 8.66
N THR A 228 -25.00 1.75 8.16
CA THR A 228 -24.22 2.01 6.96
C THR A 228 -23.19 3.08 7.28
N LEU A 229 -21.89 2.80 7.02
CA LEU A 229 -20.80 3.76 7.23
C LEU A 229 -19.77 3.64 6.11
N THR A 230 -19.11 4.77 5.83
CA THR A 230 -17.92 4.78 4.98
C THR A 230 -16.67 4.74 5.87
N ILE A 231 -15.75 3.84 5.54
CA ILE A 231 -14.45 3.70 6.21
C ILE A 231 -13.30 4.05 5.25
N GLY A 232 -12.16 4.40 5.76
CA GLY A 232 -10.91 4.70 5.05
C GLY A 232 -9.80 5.03 6.06
N LYS A 233 -8.52 5.07 5.68
CA LYS A 233 -8.00 4.82 4.31
C LYS A 233 -7.74 3.32 4.08
N GLU A 234 -6.73 3.00 3.23
CA GLU A 234 -6.46 1.64 2.78
C GLU A 234 -6.20 0.67 3.94
N LEU A 235 -5.43 1.08 4.95
CA LEU A 235 -5.08 0.23 6.09
C LEU A 235 -6.29 -0.09 6.96
N GLU A 236 -7.21 0.86 7.19
CA GLU A 236 -8.44 0.60 7.95
C GLU A 236 -9.36 -0.37 7.20
N ILE A 237 -9.47 -0.23 5.87
CA ILE A 237 -10.22 -1.16 5.02
C ILE A 237 -9.65 -2.58 5.16
N ARG A 238 -8.33 -2.73 5.03
CA ARG A 238 -7.64 -4.02 5.14
C ARG A 238 -7.79 -4.66 6.51
N ARG A 239 -7.70 -3.87 7.57
CA ARG A 239 -7.88 -4.35 8.96
C ARG A 239 -9.30 -4.79 9.25
N THR A 240 -10.28 -4.09 8.71
CA THR A 240 -11.70 -4.39 8.93
C THR A 240 -12.12 -5.68 8.25
N LEU A 241 -11.54 -6.00 7.08
CA LEU A 241 -11.94 -7.14 6.24
C LEU A 241 -11.01 -8.36 6.36
N SER A 242 -10.20 -8.46 7.41
CA SER A 242 -9.36 -9.65 7.63
C SER A 242 -9.08 -9.88 9.11
N PRO A 243 -8.90 -11.13 9.56
CA PRO A 243 -8.45 -11.43 10.93
C PRO A 243 -7.11 -10.77 11.30
N SER A 244 -6.22 -10.59 10.32
CA SER A 244 -4.97 -9.84 10.44
C SER A 244 -5.04 -8.55 9.63
N HIS A 245 -4.56 -8.60 8.40
CA HIS A 245 -4.68 -7.54 7.39
C HIS A 245 -4.99 -8.19 6.04
N LEU A 246 -6.02 -7.70 5.34
CA LEU A 246 -6.26 -8.11 3.96
C LEU A 246 -5.03 -7.80 3.10
N TYR A 247 -4.77 -8.58 2.09
CA TYR A 247 -3.57 -8.46 1.26
C TYR A 247 -3.34 -7.03 0.73
N SER A 248 -4.38 -6.43 0.15
CA SER A 248 -4.41 -5.01 -0.24
C SER A 248 -5.83 -4.49 -0.19
N SER A 249 -6.03 -3.19 -0.44
CA SER A 249 -7.36 -2.63 -0.69
C SER A 249 -7.72 -2.51 -2.17
N ALA A 250 -6.87 -3.04 -3.08
CA ALA A 250 -7.18 -3.15 -4.50
C ALA A 250 -8.01 -4.43 -4.73
N PHE A 251 -9.31 -4.35 -4.52
CA PHE A 251 -10.21 -5.49 -4.74
C PHE A 251 -11.56 -5.06 -5.32
N VAL A 252 -12.25 -6.03 -5.88
CA VAL A 252 -13.64 -5.97 -6.30
C VAL A 252 -14.43 -7.02 -5.53
N VAL A 253 -15.75 -6.80 -5.39
CA VAL A 253 -16.63 -7.65 -4.58
C VAL A 253 -17.72 -8.25 -5.44
N ASP A 254 -17.80 -9.57 -5.44
CA ASP A 254 -18.94 -10.30 -5.99
C ASP A 254 -19.81 -10.79 -4.84
N ARG A 255 -21.12 -10.68 -4.98
CA ARG A 255 -22.12 -11.18 -4.05
C ARG A 255 -22.78 -12.42 -4.64
N ALA A 256 -22.81 -13.48 -3.87
CA ALA A 256 -23.43 -14.76 -4.28
C ALA A 256 -24.48 -15.23 -3.27
N GLU A 257 -25.33 -16.15 -3.69
CA GLU A 257 -26.35 -16.76 -2.86
C GLU A 257 -27.30 -15.69 -2.24
N VAL A 258 -27.68 -14.70 -3.07
CA VAL A 258 -28.50 -13.59 -2.62
C VAL A 258 -29.93 -14.06 -2.34
N SER A 259 -30.42 -13.85 -1.11
CA SER A 259 -31.79 -14.19 -0.68
C SER A 259 -32.83 -13.28 -1.35
N GLU A 260 -34.12 -13.64 -1.24
CA GLU A 260 -35.23 -12.81 -1.70
C GLU A 260 -35.27 -11.43 -1.00
N ALA A 261 -34.74 -11.35 0.22
CA ALA A 261 -34.60 -10.08 0.96
C ALA A 261 -33.39 -9.25 0.50
N GLY A 262 -32.65 -9.68 -0.52
CA GLY A 262 -31.48 -8.98 -1.04
C GLY A 262 -30.22 -9.13 -0.18
N ILE A 263 -30.19 -10.09 0.76
CA ILE A 263 -29.05 -10.34 1.64
C ILE A 263 -28.17 -11.44 1.02
N PRO A 264 -26.88 -11.18 0.71
CA PRO A 264 -25.98 -12.17 0.18
C PRO A 264 -25.63 -13.24 1.23
N GLY A 265 -25.61 -14.50 0.81
CA GLY A 265 -25.09 -15.61 1.62
C GLY A 265 -23.56 -15.67 1.59
N ARG A 266 -22.93 -15.13 0.52
CA ARG A 266 -21.50 -15.18 0.33
C ARG A 266 -20.97 -13.92 -0.33
N PHE A 267 -19.75 -13.50 0.08
CA PHE A 267 -18.97 -12.42 -0.50
C PHE A 267 -17.64 -12.96 -1.02
N ILE A 268 -17.30 -12.60 -2.26
CA ILE A 268 -16.08 -13.01 -2.93
C ILE A 268 -15.27 -11.75 -3.24
N LEU A 269 -14.10 -11.61 -2.62
CA LEU A 269 -13.18 -10.52 -2.83
C LEU A 269 -12.07 -11.00 -3.77
N THR A 270 -12.03 -10.45 -4.97
CA THR A 270 -10.93 -10.67 -5.92
C THR A 270 -10.05 -9.45 -5.91
N GLY A 271 -8.73 -9.62 -5.72
CA GLY A 271 -7.85 -8.48 -5.51
C GLY A 271 -6.48 -8.60 -6.16
N ALA A 272 -5.73 -7.50 -6.08
CA ALA A 272 -4.43 -7.31 -6.70
C ALA A 272 -3.41 -6.73 -5.72
N GLY A 273 -2.20 -7.32 -5.71
CA GLY A 273 -1.07 -6.84 -4.93
C GLY A 273 -1.16 -7.10 -3.42
N TRP A 274 -0.11 -6.72 -2.70
CA TRP A 274 0.03 -6.90 -1.26
C TRP A 274 0.70 -5.68 -0.61
N GLY A 275 -0.02 -5.00 0.26
CA GLY A 275 0.37 -3.75 0.90
C GLY A 275 -0.21 -2.52 0.19
N HIS A 276 0.25 -1.36 0.60
CA HIS A 276 -0.25 -0.06 0.15
C HIS A 276 0.10 0.30 -1.31
N GLY A 277 1.14 -0.30 -1.88
CA GLY A 277 1.51 -0.13 -3.28
C GLY A 277 2.26 1.16 -3.63
N ALA A 278 2.51 2.06 -2.69
CA ALA A 278 3.28 3.27 -2.92
C ALA A 278 4.79 3.01 -2.84
N GLY A 279 5.56 3.59 -3.74
CA GLY A 279 7.01 3.44 -3.82
C GLY A 279 7.46 2.06 -4.30
N LEU A 280 8.57 1.54 -3.76
CA LEU A 280 9.19 0.33 -4.24
C LEU A 280 8.32 -0.92 -4.02
N CYS A 281 8.16 -1.70 -5.09
CA CYS A 281 7.58 -3.04 -5.05
C CYS A 281 8.69 -4.08 -4.82
N GLN A 282 8.72 -4.73 -3.66
CA GLN A 282 9.80 -5.65 -3.31
C GLN A 282 9.92 -6.84 -4.30
N ILE A 283 8.78 -7.44 -4.69
CA ILE A 283 8.78 -8.54 -5.66
C ILE A 283 9.21 -8.06 -7.04
N GLY A 284 8.69 -6.90 -7.49
CA GLY A 284 9.09 -6.33 -8.78
C GLY A 284 10.57 -5.98 -8.83
N ALA A 285 11.10 -5.38 -7.76
CA ALA A 285 12.53 -5.07 -7.64
C ALA A 285 13.41 -6.33 -7.71
N ALA A 286 12.97 -7.44 -7.09
CA ALA A 286 13.69 -8.71 -7.18
C ALA A 286 13.68 -9.29 -8.60
N VAL A 287 12.55 -9.21 -9.31
CA VAL A 287 12.46 -9.63 -10.72
C VAL A 287 13.34 -8.76 -11.60
N MET A 288 13.35 -7.43 -11.42
CA MET A 288 14.25 -6.55 -12.15
C MET A 288 15.72 -6.92 -11.90
N GLY A 289 16.09 -7.20 -10.64
CA GLY A 289 17.45 -7.64 -10.29
C GLY A 289 17.84 -8.96 -10.97
N GLU A 290 16.94 -9.95 -11.01
CA GLU A 290 17.18 -11.22 -11.72
C GLU A 290 17.29 -11.01 -13.24
N GLN A 291 16.63 -9.99 -13.80
CA GLN A 291 16.75 -9.58 -15.21
C GLN A 291 18.00 -8.73 -15.49
N GLY A 292 18.83 -8.46 -14.49
CA GLY A 292 20.10 -7.76 -14.63
C GLY A 292 20.04 -6.24 -14.54
N TYR A 293 18.92 -5.66 -14.09
CA TYR A 293 18.85 -4.23 -13.77
C TYR A 293 19.75 -3.93 -12.56
N LYS A 294 20.43 -2.80 -12.59
CA LYS A 294 21.23 -2.32 -11.46
C LYS A 294 20.35 -1.71 -10.40
N TYR A 295 20.87 -1.60 -9.16
CA TYR A 295 20.10 -1.07 -8.03
C TYR A 295 19.61 0.36 -8.26
N ASP A 296 20.39 1.21 -8.91
CA ASP A 296 20.04 2.58 -9.28
C ASP A 296 18.91 2.62 -10.31
N GLU A 297 18.95 1.78 -11.35
CA GLU A 297 17.87 1.63 -12.33
C GLU A 297 16.57 1.17 -11.64
N ILE A 298 16.67 0.24 -10.69
CA ILE A 298 15.54 -0.27 -9.92
C ILE A 298 14.96 0.84 -9.05
N LEU A 299 15.78 1.54 -8.28
CA LEU A 299 15.31 2.62 -7.42
C LEU A 299 14.62 3.73 -8.21
N LEU A 300 15.22 4.17 -9.33
CA LEU A 300 14.67 5.25 -10.14
C LEU A 300 13.44 4.84 -10.96
N HIS A 301 13.20 3.53 -11.14
CA HIS A 301 11.93 3.04 -11.66
C HIS A 301 10.77 3.25 -10.65
N TYR A 302 11.03 3.03 -9.36
CA TYR A 302 10.00 3.12 -8.32
C TYR A 302 9.85 4.50 -7.68
N TYR A 303 10.91 5.32 -7.70
CA TYR A 303 10.91 6.70 -7.17
C TYR A 303 11.10 7.69 -8.30
N ILE A 304 10.00 7.99 -8.98
CA ILE A 304 9.96 8.71 -10.25
C ILE A 304 10.52 10.13 -10.10
N GLY A 305 11.53 10.47 -10.92
CA GLY A 305 12.13 11.81 -10.88
C GLY A 305 12.98 12.09 -9.63
N ALA A 306 13.24 11.09 -8.79
CA ALA A 306 14.27 11.19 -7.76
C ALA A 306 15.68 11.05 -8.36
N SER A 307 16.68 11.45 -7.61
CA SER A 307 18.10 11.17 -7.88
C SER A 307 18.73 10.44 -6.69
N ILE A 308 19.84 9.75 -6.93
CA ILE A 308 20.65 9.16 -5.86
C ILE A 308 21.81 10.12 -5.60
N ASP A 309 22.01 10.49 -4.36
CA ASP A 309 23.06 11.42 -3.94
C ASP A 309 23.85 10.87 -2.75
N GLN A 310 25.07 11.35 -2.57
CA GLN A 310 25.98 10.92 -1.51
C GLN A 310 25.99 11.97 -0.40
N LEU A 311 25.52 11.61 0.79
CA LEU A 311 25.49 12.53 1.95
C LEU A 311 26.80 12.53 2.75
N TYR A 312 27.46 11.37 2.82
CA TYR A 312 28.73 11.20 3.55
C TYR A 312 29.50 10.00 3.01
N ASP A 313 30.81 9.96 3.24
CA ASP A 313 31.74 8.90 2.83
C ASP A 313 31.66 7.66 3.73
#